data_67c0f792861e9a1c0104fa892b0a05bd
#
_entry.id   67c0f792861e9a1c0104fa892b0a05bd
#
_cell.length_a   1.000
_cell.length_b   1.000
_cell.length_c   1.000
_cell.angle_alpha   90.00
_cell.angle_beta   90.00
_cell.angle_gamma   90.00
#
_symmetry.space_group_name_H-M   'P 1'
#
loop_
_entity.id
_entity.type
_entity.pdbx_description
1 polymer ?
#
loop_
_entity_poly.entity_id
_entity_poly.type
_entity_poly.pdbx_seq_one_letter_code
_entity_poly.pdbx_strand_id
1 'polypeptide(L)'
;MNYNEVAYKALSHWNLQPARVTLIAERENRVFKVIDSKGKTYALRIHRLHYQSEAAILSELNWMKSLKFSGILVPEPMIAKNGKLLVNECGFQIDLLSWLKGKP
;
A
#
# COMPACT_ATOMS: atom_id res chain seq x y z
N MET A 1 5.72 -17.94 6.90
CA MET A 1 5.79 -16.50 7.18
C MET A 1 4.39 -15.93 7.31
N ASN A 2 4.18 -15.12 8.33
CA ASN A 2 2.88 -14.52 8.60
C ASN A 2 2.77 -13.15 7.91
N TYR A 3 1.89 -13.05 6.93
CA TYR A 3 1.74 -11.81 6.17
C TYR A 3 1.18 -10.66 7.00
N ASN A 4 0.41 -10.96 8.05
CA ASN A 4 -0.04 -9.92 8.96
C ASN A 4 1.14 -9.25 9.65
N GLU A 5 2.14 -10.03 10.04
CA GLU A 5 3.34 -9.48 10.67
C GLU A 5 4.13 -8.61 9.69
N VAL A 6 4.21 -9.05 8.43
CA VAL A 6 4.87 -8.27 7.40
C VAL A 6 4.15 -6.93 7.21
N ALA A 7 2.81 -6.98 7.18
CA ALA A 7 2.01 -5.77 7.03
C ALA A 7 2.24 -4.79 8.18
N TYR A 8 2.24 -5.28 9.41
CA TYR A 8 2.48 -4.41 10.57
C TYR A 8 3.87 -3.81 10.54
N LYS A 9 4.89 -4.62 10.20
CA LYS A 9 6.25 -4.10 10.10
C LYS A 9 6.36 -3.04 9.00
N ALA A 10 5.71 -3.28 7.87
CA ALA A 10 5.77 -2.36 6.75
C ALA A 10 5.16 -1.01 7.08
N LEU A 11 4.11 -0.99 7.90
CA LEU A 11 3.43 0.25 8.25
C LEU A 11 4.31 1.23 9.00
N SER A 12 5.39 0.76 9.61
CA SER A 12 6.33 1.66 10.29
C SER A 12 7.05 2.58 9.29
N HIS A 13 7.06 2.23 8.01
CA HIS A 13 7.67 3.08 6.98
C HIS A 13 6.80 4.31 6.68
N TRP A 14 5.53 4.26 7.04
CA TRP A 14 4.61 5.38 6.89
C TRP A 14 4.17 5.78 8.29
N ASN A 15 4.50 6.72 8.82
CA ASN A 15 4.21 7.27 10.14
C ASN A 15 2.76 7.02 10.61
N LEU A 16 2.34 5.77 10.64
CA LEU A 16 0.98 5.37 11.00
C LEU A 16 0.98 4.55 12.28
N GLN A 17 -0.07 4.76 13.08
CA GLN A 17 -0.36 3.94 14.25
C GLN A 17 -1.56 3.05 13.88
N PRO A 18 -1.32 1.82 13.41
CA PRO A 18 -2.45 0.99 12.97
C PRO A 18 -3.32 0.52 14.14
N ALA A 19 -4.63 0.67 13.97
CA ALA A 19 -5.60 0.16 14.93
C ALA A 19 -6.16 -1.18 14.46
N ARG A 20 -6.28 -1.38 13.14
CA ARG A 20 -6.79 -2.63 12.59
C ARG A 20 -6.18 -2.87 11.21
N VAL A 21 -5.73 -4.10 10.99
CA VAL A 21 -5.15 -4.53 9.71
C VAL A 21 -5.85 -5.82 9.31
N THR A 22 -6.56 -5.81 8.18
CA THR A 22 -7.38 -6.95 7.75
C THR A 22 -7.07 -7.30 6.30
N LEU A 23 -6.76 -8.57 6.04
CA LEU A 23 -6.57 -9.05 4.67
C LEU A 23 -7.91 -9.05 3.97
N ILE A 24 -8.01 -8.39 2.82
CA ILE A 24 -9.27 -8.28 2.09
C ILE A 24 -9.21 -8.86 0.68
N ALA A 25 -8.00 -9.06 0.12
CA ALA A 25 -7.89 -9.63 -1.22
C ALA A 25 -6.54 -10.28 -1.41
N GLU A 26 -6.52 -11.36 -2.19
CA GLU A 26 -5.29 -12.05 -2.57
C GLU A 26 -5.38 -12.36 -4.05
N ARG A 27 -4.65 -11.61 -4.85
CA ARG A 27 -4.57 -11.83 -6.30
C ARG A 27 -3.11 -11.75 -6.72
N GLU A 28 -2.76 -10.81 -7.60
CA GLU A 28 -1.37 -10.56 -7.92
C GLU A 28 -0.63 -9.89 -6.77
N ASN A 29 -1.39 -9.36 -5.80
CA ASN A 29 -0.82 -8.88 -4.55
C ASN A 29 -1.79 -9.22 -3.42
N ARG A 30 -1.31 -9.08 -2.18
CA ARG A 30 -2.16 -9.21 -1.01
C ARG A 30 -2.51 -7.81 -0.55
N VAL A 31 -3.82 -7.54 -0.44
CA VAL A 31 -4.29 -6.21 -0.06
C VAL A 31 -4.85 -6.27 1.35
N PHE A 32 -4.34 -5.40 2.20
CA PHE A 32 -4.81 -5.28 3.58
C PHE A 32 -5.52 -3.94 3.75
N LYS A 33 -6.69 -3.99 4.35
CA LYS A 33 -7.38 -2.76 4.77
C LYS A 33 -6.77 -2.34 6.09
N VAL A 34 -6.28 -1.12 6.16
CA VAL A 34 -5.62 -0.58 7.35
C VAL A 34 -6.45 0.59 7.87
N ILE A 35 -6.82 0.54 9.14
CA ILE A 35 -7.48 1.66 9.81
C ILE A 35 -6.53 2.15 10.87
N ASP A 36 -6.16 3.43 10.82
CA ASP A 36 -5.22 3.96 11.80
C ASP A 36 -5.95 4.40 13.07
N SER A 37 -5.20 4.84 14.07
CA SER A 37 -5.74 5.20 15.37
C SER A 37 -6.67 6.41 15.31
N LYS A 38 -6.65 7.15 14.21
CA LYS A 38 -7.52 8.31 14.00
C LYS A 38 -8.74 7.96 13.15
N GLY A 39 -8.89 6.70 12.79
CA GLY A 39 -10.01 6.23 12.00
C GLY A 39 -9.84 6.37 10.50
N LYS A 40 -8.68 6.80 10.04
CA LYS A 40 -8.44 6.92 8.61
C LYS A 40 -8.09 5.57 7.99
N THR A 41 -8.59 5.31 6.80
CA THR A 41 -8.45 4.02 6.13
C THR A 41 -7.47 4.08 4.97
N TYR A 42 -6.70 3.01 4.80
CA TYR A 42 -5.71 2.88 3.73
C TYR A 42 -5.75 1.47 3.19
N ALA A 43 -5.15 1.28 2.01
CA ALA A 43 -4.92 -0.05 1.44
C ALA A 43 -3.41 -0.29 1.40
N LEU A 44 -2.96 -1.33 2.07
CA LEU A 44 -1.56 -1.75 2.03
C LEU A 44 -1.47 -2.92 1.07
N ARG A 45 -0.55 -2.85 0.09
CA ARG A 45 -0.39 -3.93 -0.87
C ARG A 45 0.98 -4.58 -0.68
N ILE A 46 0.98 -5.89 -0.45
CA ILE A 46 2.20 -6.69 -0.43
C ILE A 46 2.26 -7.41 -1.77
N HIS A 47 3.23 -7.05 -2.60
CA HIS A 47 3.34 -7.61 -3.94
C HIS A 47 3.95 -9.00 -3.89
N ARG A 48 3.44 -9.91 -4.73
CA ARG A 48 3.95 -11.26 -4.79
C ARG A 48 5.38 -11.25 -5.32
N LEU A 49 6.20 -12.12 -4.74
CA LEU A 49 7.59 -12.25 -5.19
C LEU A 49 7.63 -12.68 -6.65
N HIS A 50 8.49 -12.03 -7.43
CA HIS A 50 8.75 -12.40 -8.83
C HIS A 50 7.55 -12.24 -9.75
N TYR A 51 6.47 -11.60 -9.30
CA TYR A 51 5.31 -11.40 -10.15
C TYR A 51 5.46 -10.15 -11.02
N GLN A 52 5.94 -9.07 -10.43
CA GLN A 52 6.22 -7.82 -11.14
C GLN A 52 7.57 -7.29 -10.71
N SER A 53 8.24 -6.60 -11.63
CA SER A 53 9.51 -5.93 -11.30
C SER A 53 9.21 -4.68 -10.48
N GLU A 54 10.24 -4.23 -9.75
CA GLU A 54 10.14 -2.96 -9.01
C GLU A 54 9.79 -1.82 -9.96
N ALA A 55 10.41 -1.81 -11.14
CA ALA A 55 10.16 -0.75 -12.12
C ALA A 55 8.71 -0.72 -12.57
N ALA A 56 8.10 -1.90 -12.77
CA ALA A 56 6.71 -1.99 -13.18
C ALA A 56 5.78 -1.47 -12.09
N ILE A 57 6.06 -1.83 -10.84
CA ILE A 57 5.24 -1.36 -9.71
C ILE A 57 5.35 0.15 -9.55
N LEU A 58 6.56 0.68 -9.63
CA LEU A 58 6.78 2.13 -9.52
C LEU A 58 6.11 2.88 -10.67
N SER A 59 6.12 2.29 -11.86
CA SER A 59 5.45 2.90 -13.01
C SER A 59 3.95 3.02 -12.77
N GLU A 60 3.35 1.97 -12.20
CA GLU A 60 1.93 2.00 -11.84
C GLU A 60 1.64 3.06 -10.78
N LEU A 61 2.47 3.15 -9.76
CA LEU A 61 2.28 4.11 -8.67
C LEU A 61 2.41 5.54 -9.19
N ASN A 62 3.38 5.80 -10.06
CA ASN A 62 3.54 7.12 -10.64
C ASN A 62 2.38 7.48 -11.56
N TRP A 63 1.83 6.49 -12.26
CA TRP A 63 0.64 6.67 -13.08
C TRP A 63 -0.55 7.09 -12.23
N MET A 64 -0.74 6.41 -11.09
CA MET A 64 -1.81 6.78 -10.15
C MET A 64 -1.66 8.21 -9.65
N LYS A 65 -0.43 8.61 -9.32
CA LYS A 65 -0.17 9.98 -8.86
C LYS A 65 -0.54 11.00 -9.94
N SER A 66 -0.18 10.72 -11.18
CA SER A 66 -0.52 11.60 -12.31
C SER A 66 -2.03 11.73 -12.48
N LEU A 67 -2.75 10.60 -12.41
CA LEU A 67 -4.19 10.61 -12.53
C LEU A 67 -4.83 11.40 -11.41
N LYS A 68 -4.36 11.20 -10.19
CA LYS A 68 -4.87 11.92 -9.02
C LYS A 68 -4.63 13.42 -9.17
N PHE A 69 -3.45 13.79 -9.62
CA PHE A 69 -3.12 15.20 -9.83
C PHE A 69 -4.02 15.83 -10.88
N SER A 70 -4.43 15.06 -11.88
CA SER A 70 -5.33 15.54 -12.93
C SER A 70 -6.80 15.58 -12.51
N GLY A 71 -7.10 15.21 -11.26
CA GLY A 71 -8.46 15.25 -10.75
C GLY A 71 -9.26 13.97 -10.98
N ILE A 72 -8.61 12.92 -11.46
CA ILE A 72 -9.30 11.64 -11.69
C ILE A 72 -9.39 10.89 -10.37
N LEU A 73 -10.53 10.26 -10.12
CA LEU A 73 -10.81 9.59 -8.86
C LEU A 73 -10.12 8.22 -8.83
N VAL A 74 -8.91 8.20 -8.25
CA VAL A 74 -8.13 6.98 -8.08
C VAL A 74 -7.50 7.03 -6.68
N PRO A 75 -7.06 5.86 -6.14
CA PRO A 75 -6.33 5.87 -4.88
C PRO A 75 -5.03 6.65 -5.04
N GLU A 76 -4.64 7.33 -3.98
CA GLU A 76 -3.40 8.10 -3.99
C GLU A 76 -2.29 7.30 -3.31
N PRO A 77 -1.16 7.06 -4.01
CA PRO A 77 -0.01 6.43 -3.34
C PRO A 77 0.54 7.34 -2.25
N MET A 78 0.79 6.75 -1.08
CA MET A 78 1.28 7.49 0.07
C MET A 78 2.80 7.39 0.12
N ILE A 79 3.46 8.54 0.31
CA ILE A 79 4.91 8.60 0.36
C ILE A 79 5.39 8.16 1.74
N ALA A 80 6.32 7.20 1.77
CA ALA A 80 6.89 6.72 3.02
C ALA A 80 7.84 7.75 3.61
N LYS A 81 8.26 7.51 4.87
CA LYS A 81 9.15 8.44 5.58
C LYS A 81 10.47 8.67 4.85
N ASN A 82 10.93 7.68 4.10
CA ASN A 82 12.17 7.79 3.34
C ASN A 82 11.99 8.50 1.99
N GLY A 83 10.80 9.02 1.71
CA GLY A 83 10.50 9.73 0.48
C GLY A 83 10.13 8.84 -0.70
N LYS A 84 10.06 7.53 -0.50
CA LYS A 84 9.75 6.60 -1.58
C LYS A 84 8.32 6.13 -1.50
N LEU A 85 7.79 5.71 -2.66
CA LEU A 85 6.44 5.15 -2.75
C LEU A 85 6.41 3.67 -2.48
N LEU A 86 7.54 3.00 -2.67
CA LEU A 86 7.64 1.55 -2.58
C LEU A 86 8.72 1.24 -1.55
N VAL A 87 8.38 0.39 -0.59
CA VAL A 87 9.34 0.00 0.45
C VAL A 87 9.53 -1.50 0.40
N ASN A 88 10.62 -1.97 1.00
CA ASN A 88 10.92 -3.39 1.09
C ASN A 88 10.83 -3.81 2.55
N GLU A 89 10.11 -4.90 2.80
CA GLU A 89 10.01 -5.46 4.13
C GLU A 89 9.98 -6.97 4.01
N CYS A 90 10.90 -7.64 4.68
CA CYS A 90 11.00 -9.11 4.63
C CYS A 90 11.13 -9.63 3.20
N GLY A 91 11.75 -8.86 2.31
CA GLY A 91 11.95 -9.25 0.91
C GLY A 91 10.79 -8.92 -0.01
N PHE A 92 9.68 -8.41 0.52
CA PHE A 92 8.53 -8.05 -0.31
C PHE A 92 8.54 -6.57 -0.64
N GLN A 93 8.07 -6.26 -1.86
CA GLN A 93 7.82 -4.88 -2.27
C GLN A 93 6.43 -4.50 -1.78
N ILE A 94 6.33 -3.36 -1.10
CA ILE A 94 5.09 -2.98 -0.40
C ILE A 94 4.79 -1.52 -0.66
N ASP A 95 3.53 -1.20 -0.95
CA ASP A 95 3.08 0.19 -1.07
C ASP A 95 1.81 0.42 -0.26
N LEU A 96 1.52 1.68 -0.01
CA LEU A 96 0.35 2.09 0.74
C LEU A 96 -0.44 3.10 -0.09
N LEU A 97 -1.73 2.86 -0.23
CA LEU A 97 -2.61 3.71 -1.00
C LEU A 97 -3.70 4.28 -0.11
N SER A 98 -4.20 5.45 -0.46
CA SER A 98 -5.39 5.96 0.20
C SER A 98 -6.56 5.04 -0.11
N TRP A 99 -7.56 5.05 0.76
CA TRP A 99 -8.75 4.22 0.59
C TRP A 99 -9.77 4.96 -0.26
N LEU A 100 -10.23 4.31 -1.33
CA LEU A 100 -11.24 4.89 -2.19
C LEU A 100 -12.60 4.46 -1.69
N LYS A 101 -13.32 5.39 -1.08
CA LYS A 101 -14.58 5.09 -0.42
C LYS A 101 -15.60 4.58 -1.42
N GLY A 102 -16.32 3.52 -1.03
CA GLY A 102 -17.36 2.95 -1.86
C GLY A 102 -16.87 2.04 -2.95
N LYS A 103 -15.58 1.74 -3.00
CA LYS A 103 -15.02 0.83 -3.99
C LYS A 103 -14.50 -0.44 -3.35
N PRO A 104 -14.81 -1.60 -3.91
CA PRO A 104 -14.23 -2.85 -3.42
C PRO A 104 -12.74 -2.94 -3.78
#